data_b69ae5b5d2583933528a7975b751e5f2
#
_entry.id   b69ae5b5d2583933528a7975b751e5f2
#
_cell.length_a   1.000
_cell.length_b   1.000
_cell.length_c   1.000
_cell.angle_alpha   90.00
_cell.angle_beta   90.00
_cell.angle_gamma   90.00
#
_symmetry.space_group_name_H-M   'P 1'
#
loop_
_entity.id
_entity.type
_entity.pdbx_description
1 polymer ?
#
loop_
_entity_poly.entity_id
_entity_poly.type
_entity_poly.pdbx_seq_one_letter_code
_entity_poly.pdbx_strand_id
1 'polypeptide(L)'
;NIHGDQVRLVNYRNFTYRSASDFDERYEEREIDVSRMASMDLIISYWKIGPVAHTFVSFNFDDGSPPVCISIEVRPEIGESFDPLSSMFKQFELIYIVGDERDLIGVRTDHRNEDVFLYRINASPEAVRELFRIYLDRINRLADRPEWYHLLTDNCTINVIRYARKVGGPHRRFDVNHLLNGFIDSYLYYRGMLDTQFPFAELRQRSHINEAAQAAAAEAAENFSERIRMNLPGIDQKVAR
;
A
#
# COMPACT_ATOMS: atom_id res chain seq x y z
N ASN A 1 -9.88 -14.94 -9.40
CA ASN A 1 -9.78 -15.79 -10.61
C ASN A 1 -8.89 -15.11 -11.65
N ILE A 2 -7.94 -15.85 -12.21
CA ILE A 2 -6.92 -15.33 -13.13
C ILE A 2 -7.04 -16.07 -14.46
N HIS A 3 -7.20 -15.30 -15.55
CA HIS A 3 -7.24 -15.82 -16.92
C HIS A 3 -6.30 -14.98 -17.81
N GLY A 4 -5.02 -15.36 -17.88
CA GLY A 4 -4.00 -14.54 -18.55
C GLY A 4 -3.80 -13.21 -17.83
N ASP A 5 -4.05 -12.10 -18.53
CA ASP A 5 -3.98 -10.75 -17.96
C ASP A 5 -5.31 -10.25 -17.35
N GLN A 6 -6.41 -10.98 -17.61
CA GLN A 6 -7.70 -10.64 -17.00
C GLN A 6 -7.81 -11.28 -15.62
N VAL A 7 -8.06 -10.45 -14.62
CA VAL A 7 -8.15 -10.86 -13.23
C VAL A 7 -9.46 -10.35 -12.63
N ARG A 8 -10.24 -11.28 -12.07
CA ARG A 8 -11.41 -10.96 -11.27
C ARG A 8 -11.04 -11.00 -9.79
N LEU A 9 -11.06 -9.85 -9.14
CA LEU A 9 -10.91 -9.69 -7.70
C LEU A 9 -12.27 -9.88 -7.06
N VAL A 10 -12.34 -10.81 -6.10
CA VAL A 10 -13.55 -11.07 -5.29
C VAL A 10 -13.28 -10.51 -3.90
N ASN A 11 -14.30 -10.01 -3.23
CA ASN A 11 -14.18 -9.35 -1.92
C ASN A 11 -13.24 -8.11 -1.96
N TYR A 12 -13.29 -7.36 -3.05
CA TYR A 12 -12.62 -6.07 -3.15
C TYR A 12 -13.26 -5.09 -2.16
N ARG A 13 -12.49 -4.59 -1.20
CA ARG A 13 -13.00 -3.75 -0.12
C ARG A 13 -13.19 -2.30 -0.57
N ASN A 14 -14.38 -1.75 -0.29
CA ASN A 14 -14.71 -0.36 -0.57
C ASN A 14 -15.63 0.18 0.54
N PHE A 15 -15.10 0.26 1.75
CA PHE A 15 -15.85 0.70 2.94
C PHE A 15 -16.01 2.22 2.97
N THR A 16 -17.08 2.67 3.57
CA THR A 16 -17.34 4.10 3.82
C THR A 16 -17.37 4.35 5.33
N TYR A 17 -16.48 5.22 5.79
CA TYR A 17 -16.27 5.49 7.21
C TYR A 17 -17.01 6.74 7.66
N ARG A 18 -17.58 6.69 8.87
CA ARG A 18 -18.08 7.81 9.65
C ARG A 18 -17.14 8.13 10.83
N SER A 19 -16.43 7.12 11.31
CA SER A 19 -15.35 7.23 12.30
C SER A 19 -14.36 6.07 12.13
N ALA A 20 -13.31 6.00 12.94
CA ALA A 20 -12.36 4.89 12.92
C ALA A 20 -12.99 3.51 13.23
N SER A 21 -14.15 3.48 13.89
CA SER A 21 -14.85 2.26 14.31
C SER A 21 -16.30 2.17 13.82
N ASP A 22 -16.82 3.20 13.16
CA ASP A 22 -18.17 3.23 12.58
C ASP A 22 -18.05 3.38 11.07
N PHE A 23 -18.45 2.35 10.33
CA PHE A 23 -18.33 2.28 8.88
C PHE A 23 -19.39 1.35 8.28
N ASP A 24 -19.69 1.57 7.02
CA ASP A 24 -20.51 0.69 6.21
C ASP A 24 -19.61 -0.28 5.44
N GLU A 25 -19.77 -1.56 5.70
CA GLU A 25 -19.03 -2.61 4.99
C GLU A 25 -19.58 -2.77 3.58
N ARG A 26 -18.70 -2.66 2.60
CA ARG A 26 -19.02 -2.91 1.21
C ARG A 26 -17.89 -3.71 0.57
N TYR A 27 -18.23 -4.90 0.11
CA TYR A 27 -17.36 -5.75 -0.71
C TYR A 27 -17.91 -5.80 -2.13
N GLU A 28 -17.02 -5.68 -3.08
CA GLU A 28 -17.35 -5.65 -4.51
C GLU A 28 -16.58 -6.74 -5.25
N GLU A 29 -17.00 -7.00 -6.47
CA GLU A 29 -16.20 -7.72 -7.45
C GLU A 29 -15.65 -6.71 -8.45
N ARG A 30 -14.36 -6.85 -8.80
CA ARG A 30 -13.71 -5.95 -9.74
C ARG A 30 -12.93 -6.75 -10.77
N GLU A 31 -13.15 -6.44 -12.03
CA GLU A 31 -12.36 -6.97 -13.14
C GLU A 31 -11.27 -5.96 -13.51
N ILE A 32 -10.07 -6.47 -13.72
CA ILE A 32 -8.90 -5.65 -14.07
C ILE A 32 -8.10 -6.35 -15.18
N ASP A 33 -7.46 -5.55 -16.00
CA ASP A 33 -6.49 -6.00 -17.00
C ASP A 33 -5.07 -5.68 -16.50
N VAL A 34 -4.34 -6.71 -16.07
CA VAL A 34 -2.97 -6.57 -15.55
C VAL A 34 -2.03 -6.00 -16.60
N SER A 35 -2.29 -6.22 -17.92
CA SER A 35 -1.48 -5.66 -18.99
C SER A 35 -1.47 -4.12 -19.01
N ARG A 36 -2.52 -3.50 -18.44
CA ARG A 36 -2.70 -2.04 -18.32
C ARG A 36 -2.04 -1.45 -17.07
N MET A 37 -1.46 -2.29 -16.19
CA MET A 37 -0.71 -1.76 -15.04
C MET A 37 0.60 -1.13 -15.51
N ALA A 38 0.78 0.15 -15.16
CA ALA A 38 1.88 0.99 -15.62
C ALA A 38 2.85 1.40 -14.51
N SER A 39 2.36 1.56 -13.27
CA SER A 39 3.17 2.04 -12.17
C SER A 39 2.64 1.56 -10.82
N MET A 40 3.43 1.77 -9.77
CA MET A 40 3.02 1.51 -8.39
C MET A 40 3.50 2.60 -7.45
N ASP A 41 2.76 2.77 -6.38
CA ASP A 41 3.11 3.68 -5.29
C ASP A 41 3.29 2.89 -3.99
N LEU A 42 4.26 3.31 -3.18
CA LEU A 42 4.40 2.90 -1.80
C LEU A 42 3.70 3.91 -0.92
N ILE A 43 2.82 3.44 -0.05
CA ILE A 43 2.15 4.25 0.96
C ILE A 43 2.74 3.89 2.33
N ILE A 44 3.06 4.92 3.11
CA ILE A 44 3.57 4.79 4.47
C ILE A 44 2.66 5.59 5.39
N SER A 45 2.11 4.94 6.40
CA SER A 45 1.25 5.55 7.40
C SER A 45 1.88 5.47 8.78
N TYR A 46 2.08 6.61 9.43
CA TYR A 46 2.67 6.72 10.76
C TYR A 46 1.57 6.93 11.80
N TRP A 47 1.51 6.05 12.80
CA TRP A 47 0.52 6.14 13.89
C TRP A 47 0.91 7.17 14.94
N LYS A 48 2.22 7.40 15.13
CA LYS A 48 2.83 8.38 16.03
C LYS A 48 4.22 8.74 15.52
N ILE A 49 4.79 9.81 16.10
CA ILE A 49 6.21 10.13 15.87
C ILE A 49 7.06 8.95 16.34
N GLY A 50 7.80 8.32 15.42
CA GLY A 50 8.68 7.20 15.76
C GLY A 50 9.06 6.35 14.55
N PRO A 51 9.86 5.30 14.77
CA PRO A 51 10.41 4.47 13.70
C PRO A 51 9.43 3.38 13.21
N VAL A 52 8.22 3.34 13.75
CA VAL A 52 7.22 2.32 13.41
C VAL A 52 6.13 2.93 12.55
N ALA A 53 5.93 2.36 11.37
CA ALA A 53 4.90 2.76 10.43
C ALA A 53 4.26 1.52 9.79
N HIS A 54 3.08 1.70 9.21
CA HIS A 54 2.47 0.72 8.34
C HIS A 54 2.80 1.02 6.88
N THR A 55 3.12 0.01 6.09
CA THR A 55 3.40 0.16 4.66
C THR A 55 2.48 -0.71 3.83
N PHE A 56 1.98 -0.15 2.74
CA PHE A 56 1.15 -0.85 1.77
C PHE A 56 1.39 -0.28 0.36
N VAL A 57 0.83 -0.90 -0.64
CA VAL A 57 1.12 -0.57 -2.04
C VAL A 57 -0.15 -0.29 -2.82
N SER A 58 -0.04 0.56 -3.84
CA SER A 58 -1.09 0.83 -4.79
C SER A 58 -0.59 0.62 -6.21
N PHE A 59 -1.35 -0.10 -7.03
CA PHE A 59 -1.04 -0.41 -8.42
C PHE A 59 -1.90 0.44 -9.34
N ASN A 60 -1.26 1.20 -10.24
CA ASN A 60 -1.92 2.16 -11.12
C ASN A 60 -1.96 1.66 -12.55
N PHE A 61 -3.01 2.04 -13.27
CA PHE A 61 -3.26 1.67 -14.66
C PHE A 61 -3.03 2.86 -15.60
N ASP A 62 -2.76 2.58 -16.89
CA ASP A 62 -2.56 3.59 -17.93
C ASP A 62 -3.83 3.86 -18.76
N ASP A 63 -4.92 3.16 -18.46
CA ASP A 63 -6.22 3.28 -19.14
C ASP A 63 -7.25 4.11 -18.37
N GLY A 64 -6.85 4.74 -17.26
CA GLY A 64 -7.75 5.51 -16.40
C GLY A 64 -8.55 4.66 -15.40
N SER A 65 -8.34 3.35 -15.37
CA SER A 65 -8.95 2.48 -14.33
C SER A 65 -8.47 2.91 -12.94
N PRO A 66 -9.36 2.91 -11.93
CA PRO A 66 -8.97 3.24 -10.55
C PRO A 66 -7.86 2.32 -10.05
N PRO A 67 -6.92 2.78 -9.23
CA PRO A 67 -5.85 1.96 -8.67
C PRO A 67 -6.39 0.80 -7.83
N VAL A 68 -5.56 -0.24 -7.66
CA VAL A 68 -5.79 -1.34 -6.72
C VAL A 68 -4.81 -1.21 -5.57
N CYS A 69 -5.35 -1.01 -4.37
CA CYS A 69 -4.56 -0.91 -3.15
C CYS A 69 -4.49 -2.27 -2.46
N ILE A 70 -3.28 -2.69 -2.02
CA ILE A 70 -3.06 -3.94 -1.29
C ILE A 70 -2.29 -3.65 -0.01
N SER A 71 -2.92 -3.97 1.12
CA SER A 71 -2.34 -3.86 2.45
C SER A 71 -2.17 -5.23 3.08
N ILE A 72 -1.04 -5.44 3.75
CA ILE A 72 -0.74 -6.65 4.53
C ILE A 72 -1.00 -6.30 5.99
N GLU A 73 -2.00 -6.91 6.56
CA GLU A 73 -2.52 -6.58 7.89
C GLU A 73 -2.43 -7.77 8.85
N VAL A 74 -2.69 -7.50 10.11
CA VAL A 74 -2.91 -8.52 11.13
C VAL A 74 -4.40 -8.69 11.38
N ARG A 75 -4.83 -9.90 11.67
CA ARG A 75 -6.18 -10.20 12.10
C ARG A 75 -6.17 -10.54 13.59
N PRO A 76 -6.48 -9.57 14.49
CA PRO A 76 -6.68 -9.89 15.90
C PRO A 76 -7.98 -10.69 16.07
N GLU A 77 -8.03 -11.56 17.07
CA GLU A 77 -9.26 -12.20 17.48
C GLU A 77 -10.21 -11.20 18.17
N ILE A 78 -11.50 -11.57 18.28
CA ILE A 78 -12.50 -10.72 18.92
C ILE A 78 -12.11 -10.48 20.38
N GLY A 79 -11.87 -9.20 20.74
CA GLY A 79 -11.45 -8.80 22.08
C GLY A 79 -9.94 -8.62 22.26
N GLU A 80 -9.14 -8.93 21.25
CA GLU A 80 -7.71 -8.66 21.23
C GLU A 80 -7.41 -7.27 20.63
N SER A 81 -6.43 -6.58 21.20
CA SER A 81 -5.84 -5.39 20.61
C SER A 81 -4.46 -5.70 20.05
N PHE A 82 -4.08 -5.03 18.97
CA PHE A 82 -2.72 -5.17 18.44
C PHE A 82 -1.70 -4.73 19.48
N ASP A 83 -0.84 -5.68 19.89
CA ASP A 83 0.33 -5.43 20.73
C ASP A 83 1.59 -5.85 19.97
N PRO A 84 2.58 -4.94 19.79
CA PRO A 84 3.83 -5.24 19.09
C PRO A 84 4.61 -6.40 19.72
N LEU A 85 4.58 -6.56 21.05
CA LEU A 85 5.27 -7.67 21.71
C LEU A 85 4.60 -9.01 21.39
N SER A 86 3.29 -9.07 21.44
CA SER A 86 2.51 -10.25 21.07
C SER A 86 2.72 -10.66 19.62
N SER A 87 2.85 -9.70 18.70
CA SER A 87 3.12 -9.97 17.28
C SER A 87 4.52 -10.55 17.01
N MET A 88 5.46 -10.44 17.96
CA MET A 88 6.74 -11.17 17.91
C MET A 88 6.59 -12.68 18.12
N PHE A 89 5.49 -13.12 18.74
CA PHE A 89 5.25 -14.52 19.10
C PHE A 89 4.22 -15.21 18.19
N LYS A 90 3.96 -14.69 16.98
CA LYS A 90 3.00 -15.24 16.00
C LYS A 90 1.60 -15.42 16.58
N GLN A 91 1.08 -14.44 17.30
CA GLN A 91 -0.26 -14.50 17.90
C GLN A 91 -1.36 -14.08 16.94
N PHE A 92 -1.03 -13.37 15.86
CA PHE A 92 -2.02 -12.83 14.91
C PHE A 92 -1.91 -13.54 13.56
N GLU A 93 -3.04 -13.76 12.93
CA GLU A 93 -3.09 -14.24 11.56
C GLU A 93 -2.69 -13.12 10.59
N LEU A 94 -1.96 -13.50 9.54
CA LEU A 94 -1.66 -12.60 8.42
C LEU A 94 -2.89 -12.52 7.51
N ILE A 95 -3.27 -11.31 7.11
CA ILE A 95 -4.30 -11.11 6.09
C ILE A 95 -3.85 -10.11 5.03
N TYR A 96 -4.42 -10.23 3.83
CA TYR A 96 -4.31 -9.23 2.79
C TYR A 96 -5.66 -8.53 2.62
N ILE A 97 -5.62 -7.19 2.64
CA ILE A 97 -6.75 -6.38 2.28
C ILE A 97 -6.48 -5.84 0.87
N VAL A 98 -7.36 -6.19 -0.07
CA VAL A 98 -7.36 -5.65 -1.42
C VAL A 98 -8.56 -4.73 -1.54
N GLY A 99 -8.36 -3.47 -1.86
CA GLY A 99 -9.44 -2.51 -1.84
C GLY A 99 -9.16 -1.17 -2.50
N ASP A 100 -10.12 -0.29 -2.37
CA ASP A 100 -10.08 1.06 -2.90
C ASP A 100 -9.15 1.96 -2.08
N GLU A 101 -8.46 2.89 -2.75
CA GLU A 101 -7.56 3.84 -2.07
C GLU A 101 -8.32 4.76 -1.12
N ARG A 102 -9.51 5.18 -1.48
CA ARG A 102 -10.34 6.04 -0.61
C ARG A 102 -10.69 5.32 0.69
N ASP A 103 -10.94 4.02 0.66
CA ASP A 103 -11.13 3.20 1.86
C ASP A 103 -9.81 3.12 2.67
N LEU A 104 -8.75 2.59 2.06
CA LEU A 104 -7.52 2.24 2.79
C LEU A 104 -6.71 3.46 3.23
N ILE A 105 -6.69 4.53 2.43
CA ILE A 105 -6.01 5.79 2.77
C ILE A 105 -6.92 6.66 3.61
N GLY A 106 -8.18 6.86 3.19
CA GLY A 106 -9.11 7.78 3.84
C GLY A 106 -9.34 7.46 5.32
N VAL A 107 -9.49 6.17 5.69
CA VAL A 107 -9.63 5.81 7.11
C VAL A 107 -8.44 6.28 7.95
N ARG A 108 -7.24 6.33 7.38
CA ARG A 108 -6.01 6.75 8.06
C ARG A 108 -5.90 8.26 8.17
N THR A 109 -6.16 8.97 7.07
CA THR A 109 -6.02 10.45 7.03
C THR A 109 -7.15 11.16 7.76
N ASP A 110 -8.41 10.66 7.66
CA ASP A 110 -9.59 11.39 8.09
C ASP A 110 -10.07 10.97 9.49
N HIS A 111 -9.90 9.70 9.84
CA HIS A 111 -10.49 9.14 11.06
C HIS A 111 -9.48 8.67 12.11
N ARG A 112 -8.26 8.25 11.69
CA ARG A 112 -7.23 7.79 12.62
C ARG A 112 -6.16 8.85 12.91
N ASN A 113 -6.17 9.99 12.19
CA ASN A 113 -5.18 11.05 12.28
C ASN A 113 -3.73 10.52 12.14
N GLU A 114 -3.53 9.61 11.21
CA GLU A 114 -2.23 9.09 10.86
C GLU A 114 -1.57 10.00 9.81
N ASP A 115 -0.26 10.17 9.87
CA ASP A 115 0.50 10.90 8.84
C ASP A 115 0.80 9.96 7.66
N VAL A 116 0.22 10.24 6.50
CA VAL A 116 0.30 9.37 5.33
C VAL A 116 1.16 10.00 4.24
N PHE A 117 2.13 9.22 3.76
CA PHE A 117 3.03 9.59 2.68
C PHE A 117 2.85 8.63 1.50
N LEU A 118 2.83 9.18 0.29
CA LEU A 118 2.72 8.43 -0.96
C LEU A 118 3.95 8.70 -1.84
N TYR A 119 4.65 7.64 -2.21
CA TYR A 119 5.86 7.72 -3.04
C TYR A 119 5.69 6.89 -4.31
N ARG A 120 5.87 7.51 -5.49
CA ARG A 120 6.01 6.79 -6.75
C ARG A 120 7.28 5.96 -6.74
N ILE A 121 7.14 4.67 -7.01
CA ILE A 121 8.28 3.76 -7.15
C ILE A 121 8.84 3.81 -8.58
N ASN A 122 10.14 3.99 -8.70
CA ASN A 122 10.85 3.90 -9.97
C ASN A 122 11.05 2.42 -10.35
N ALA A 123 10.04 1.87 -11.01
CA ALA A 123 10.02 0.50 -11.50
C ALA A 123 9.43 0.44 -12.91
N SER A 124 9.88 -0.52 -13.73
CA SER A 124 9.30 -0.71 -15.05
C SER A 124 7.88 -1.30 -14.96
N PRO A 125 7.00 -1.03 -15.93
CA PRO A 125 5.65 -1.62 -15.96
C PRO A 125 5.66 -3.15 -15.89
N GLU A 126 6.67 -3.80 -16.47
CA GLU A 126 6.84 -5.27 -16.41
C GLU A 126 7.07 -5.75 -14.98
N ALA A 127 7.97 -5.07 -14.25
CA ALA A 127 8.26 -5.39 -12.85
C ALA A 127 7.03 -5.16 -11.97
N VAL A 128 6.25 -4.10 -12.23
CA VAL A 128 5.00 -3.80 -11.53
C VAL A 128 3.97 -4.92 -11.74
N ARG A 129 3.76 -5.35 -12.99
CA ARG A 129 2.84 -6.44 -13.35
C ARG A 129 3.24 -7.76 -12.71
N GLU A 130 4.54 -8.09 -12.76
CA GLU A 130 5.04 -9.30 -12.13
C GLU A 130 4.89 -9.28 -10.61
N LEU A 131 5.18 -8.14 -9.98
CA LEU A 131 4.97 -7.94 -8.55
C LEU A 131 3.50 -8.13 -8.16
N PHE A 132 2.57 -7.57 -8.94
CA PHE A 132 1.14 -7.75 -8.70
C PHE A 132 0.72 -9.23 -8.78
N ARG A 133 1.23 -9.99 -9.77
CA ARG A 133 0.97 -11.43 -9.86
C ARG A 133 1.50 -12.20 -8.65
N ILE A 134 2.66 -11.79 -8.11
CA ILE A 134 3.21 -12.37 -6.87
C ILE A 134 2.26 -12.11 -5.68
N TYR A 135 1.70 -10.90 -5.58
CA TYR A 135 0.69 -10.61 -4.55
C TYR A 135 -0.55 -11.49 -4.70
N LEU A 136 -1.08 -11.63 -5.91
CA LEU A 136 -2.26 -12.48 -6.17
C LEU A 136 -2.01 -13.95 -5.81
N ASP A 137 -0.83 -14.50 -6.18
CA ASP A 137 -0.44 -15.86 -5.82
C ASP A 137 -0.38 -16.02 -4.28
N ARG A 138 0.19 -15.05 -3.57
CA ARG A 138 0.26 -15.08 -2.11
C ARG A 138 -1.10 -14.96 -1.44
N ILE A 139 -1.97 -14.10 -1.93
CA ILE A 139 -3.35 -13.94 -1.45
C ILE A 139 -4.12 -15.25 -1.61
N ASN A 140 -4.05 -15.87 -2.79
CA ASN A 140 -4.74 -17.13 -3.03
C ASN A 140 -4.20 -18.27 -2.15
N ARG A 141 -2.88 -18.36 -1.97
CA ARG A 141 -2.27 -19.36 -1.08
C ARG A 141 -2.65 -19.17 0.38
N LEU A 142 -2.75 -17.92 0.83
CA LEU A 142 -3.15 -17.62 2.20
C LEU A 142 -4.60 -18.03 2.48
N ALA A 143 -5.48 -17.93 1.48
CA ALA A 143 -6.86 -18.41 1.58
C ALA A 143 -6.93 -19.93 1.81
N ASP A 144 -6.01 -20.69 1.20
CA ASP A 144 -5.94 -22.16 1.37
C ASP A 144 -5.16 -22.58 2.61
N ARG A 145 -4.17 -21.79 3.02
CA ARG A 145 -3.26 -22.09 4.14
C ARG A 145 -3.00 -20.83 4.96
N PRO A 146 -3.72 -20.60 6.05
CA PRO A 146 -3.49 -19.48 6.96
C PRO A 146 -2.04 -19.44 7.47
N GLU A 147 -1.46 -18.27 7.49
CA GLU A 147 -0.10 -18.01 7.97
C GLU A 147 -0.14 -17.03 9.15
N TRP A 148 0.80 -17.20 10.09
CA TRP A 148 0.92 -16.29 11.22
C TRP A 148 1.75 -15.07 10.86
N TYR A 149 1.28 -13.91 11.30
CA TYR A 149 2.07 -12.69 11.24
C TYR A 149 3.24 -12.77 12.22
N HIS A 150 4.40 -12.31 11.81
CA HIS A 150 5.56 -12.22 12.67
C HIS A 150 6.30 -10.90 12.40
N LEU A 151 6.38 -10.05 13.44
CA LEU A 151 6.93 -8.70 13.33
C LEU A 151 8.34 -8.65 12.70
N LEU A 152 9.18 -9.62 13.00
CA LEU A 152 10.58 -9.63 12.54
C LEU A 152 10.80 -10.30 11.17
N THR A 153 9.91 -11.19 10.74
CA THR A 153 10.14 -12.00 9.52
C THR A 153 9.06 -11.86 8.48
N ASP A 154 7.85 -11.48 8.86
CA ASP A 154 6.67 -11.47 7.98
C ASP A 154 5.77 -10.25 8.23
N ASN A 155 6.38 -9.08 8.50
CA ASN A 155 5.65 -7.80 8.59
C ASN A 155 5.35 -7.22 7.20
N CYS A 156 4.54 -6.16 7.15
CA CYS A 156 4.12 -5.49 5.92
C CYS A 156 5.33 -5.07 5.05
N THR A 157 6.33 -4.42 5.62
CA THR A 157 7.51 -3.92 4.90
C THR A 157 8.41 -5.05 4.40
N ILE A 158 8.68 -6.06 5.24
CA ILE A 158 9.52 -7.20 4.85
C ILE A 158 8.89 -7.94 3.68
N ASN A 159 7.57 -8.15 3.69
CA ASN A 159 6.89 -8.81 2.59
C ASN A 159 6.93 -7.99 1.29
N VAL A 160 6.70 -6.68 1.35
CA VAL A 160 6.85 -5.79 0.18
C VAL A 160 8.25 -5.88 -0.41
N ILE A 161 9.30 -5.79 0.41
CA ILE A 161 10.70 -5.88 -0.04
C ILE A 161 11.01 -7.28 -0.59
N ARG A 162 10.54 -8.33 0.08
CA ARG A 162 10.73 -9.73 -0.37
C ARG A 162 10.15 -9.96 -1.76
N TYR A 163 8.97 -9.41 -2.03
CA TYR A 163 8.33 -9.54 -3.33
C TYR A 163 9.03 -8.69 -4.39
N ALA A 164 9.39 -7.44 -4.06
CA ALA A 164 10.15 -6.58 -4.96
C ALA A 164 11.48 -7.20 -5.39
N ARG A 165 12.18 -7.94 -4.51
CA ARG A 165 13.40 -8.65 -4.85
C ARG A 165 13.23 -9.73 -5.92
N LYS A 166 12.07 -10.35 -6.02
CA LYS A 166 11.78 -11.36 -7.05
C LYS A 166 11.69 -10.76 -8.44
N VAL A 167 11.35 -9.49 -8.55
CA VAL A 167 11.16 -8.76 -9.80
C VAL A 167 12.33 -7.78 -10.11
N GLY A 168 13.51 -8.03 -9.54
CA GLY A 168 14.70 -7.21 -9.83
C GLY A 168 14.97 -6.08 -8.82
N GLY A 169 14.22 -6.02 -7.74
CA GLY A 169 14.43 -5.06 -6.66
C GLY A 169 15.76 -5.32 -5.90
N PRO A 170 16.10 -4.46 -4.91
CA PRO A 170 17.41 -4.46 -4.26
C PRO A 170 17.76 -5.78 -3.57
N HIS A 171 18.90 -6.38 -3.94
CA HIS A 171 19.34 -7.73 -3.52
C HIS A 171 20.17 -7.79 -2.22
N ARG A 172 20.28 -6.72 -1.44
CA ARG A 172 21.09 -6.78 -0.21
C ARG A 172 20.46 -7.59 0.90
N ARG A 173 21.32 -8.23 1.75
CA ARG A 173 20.97 -8.96 2.96
C ARG A 173 20.13 -8.09 3.90
N PHE A 174 19.38 -8.73 4.79
CA PHE A 174 18.58 -8.13 5.84
C PHE A 174 19.29 -6.93 6.48
N ASP A 175 18.67 -5.77 6.42
CA ASP A 175 19.12 -4.53 7.03
C ASP A 175 18.16 -4.19 8.18
N VAL A 176 18.70 -3.67 9.26
CA VAL A 176 17.90 -3.22 10.43
C VAL A 176 16.82 -2.21 10.02
N ASN A 177 17.04 -1.44 8.96
CA ASN A 177 16.03 -0.52 8.40
C ASN A 177 14.77 -1.22 7.88
N HIS A 178 14.84 -2.51 7.54
CA HIS A 178 13.66 -3.30 7.19
C HIS A 178 12.80 -3.68 8.41
N LEU A 179 13.41 -3.66 9.59
CA LEU A 179 12.71 -3.87 10.85
C LEU A 179 11.99 -2.60 11.31
N LEU A 180 12.60 -1.45 11.02
CA LEU A 180 12.08 -0.14 11.37
C LEU A 180 11.35 0.45 10.16
N ASN A 181 10.10 0.07 9.98
CA ASN A 181 9.24 0.44 8.84
C ASN A 181 9.20 1.96 8.56
N GLY A 182 9.40 2.76 9.61
CA GLY A 182 9.40 4.22 9.53
C GLY A 182 10.59 4.84 8.80
N PHE A 183 11.59 4.05 8.35
CA PHE A 183 12.75 4.54 7.58
C PHE A 183 12.82 3.95 6.17
N ILE A 184 11.79 3.25 5.73
CA ILE A 184 11.79 2.58 4.43
C ILE A 184 11.87 3.60 3.27
N ASP A 185 11.27 4.78 3.41
CA ASP A 185 11.33 5.86 2.43
C ASP A 185 12.77 6.33 2.19
N SER A 186 13.52 6.63 3.26
CA SER A 186 14.92 7.03 3.15
C SER A 186 15.78 5.92 2.54
N TYR A 187 15.55 4.68 2.93
CA TYR A 187 16.25 3.52 2.34
C TYR A 187 16.01 3.44 0.82
N LEU A 188 14.76 3.55 0.37
CA LEU A 188 14.40 3.49 -1.05
C LEU A 188 14.96 4.70 -1.82
N TYR A 189 14.93 5.89 -1.21
CA TYR A 189 15.51 7.09 -1.80
C TYR A 189 16.99 6.93 -2.10
N TYR A 190 17.80 6.51 -1.10
CA TYR A 190 19.24 6.30 -1.30
C TYR A 190 19.58 5.10 -2.18
N ARG A 191 18.60 4.30 -2.57
CA ARG A 191 18.71 3.23 -3.57
C ARG A 191 18.28 3.67 -4.97
N GLY A 192 17.85 4.91 -5.16
CA GLY A 192 17.36 5.41 -6.45
C GLY A 192 16.01 4.82 -6.86
N MET A 193 15.28 4.24 -5.90
CA MET A 193 13.94 3.68 -6.16
C MET A 193 12.82 4.70 -6.01
N LEU A 194 13.13 5.89 -5.49
CA LEU A 194 12.24 7.05 -5.46
C LEU A 194 12.82 8.16 -6.32
N ASP A 195 12.02 9.21 -6.55
CA ASP A 195 12.50 10.40 -7.25
C ASP A 195 13.65 11.07 -6.49
N THR A 196 14.79 11.23 -7.14
CA THR A 196 16.00 11.85 -6.59
C THR A 196 16.25 13.27 -7.12
N GLN A 197 15.29 13.85 -7.83
CA GLN A 197 15.39 15.25 -8.30
C GLN A 197 15.35 16.25 -7.15
N PHE A 198 14.73 15.88 -6.03
CA PHE A 198 14.65 16.67 -4.81
C PHE A 198 15.50 16.06 -3.70
N PRO A 199 16.08 16.88 -2.79
CA PRO A 199 16.65 16.38 -1.54
C PRO A 199 15.61 15.56 -0.75
N PHE A 200 16.04 14.52 -0.04
CA PHE A 200 15.10 13.60 0.64
C PHE A 200 14.08 14.32 1.56
N ALA A 201 14.52 15.32 2.31
CA ALA A 201 13.62 16.07 3.19
C ALA A 201 12.50 16.79 2.41
N GLU A 202 12.83 17.34 1.26
CA GLU A 202 11.87 18.00 0.38
C GLU A 202 10.96 16.98 -0.30
N LEU A 203 11.51 15.86 -0.82
CA LEU A 203 10.72 14.77 -1.36
C LEU A 203 9.68 14.29 -0.34
N ARG A 204 10.13 14.05 0.91
CA ARG A 204 9.26 13.60 1.99
C ARG A 204 8.14 14.61 2.28
N GLN A 205 8.46 15.89 2.38
CA GLN A 205 7.45 16.94 2.60
C GLN A 205 6.41 16.98 1.47
N ARG A 206 6.86 16.90 0.20
CA ARG A 206 5.97 16.89 -0.97
C ARG A 206 5.13 15.62 -1.09
N SER A 207 5.58 14.52 -0.50
CA SER A 207 4.91 13.22 -0.52
C SER A 207 3.86 13.04 0.58
N HIS A 208 3.72 14.01 1.50
CA HIS A 208 2.69 14.01 2.54
C HIS A 208 1.33 14.34 1.93
N ILE A 209 0.37 13.41 2.01
CA ILE A 209 -0.89 13.50 1.25
C ILE A 209 -2.13 13.83 2.10
N ASN A 210 -2.01 14.02 3.42
CA ASN A 210 -3.17 14.20 4.29
C ASN A 210 -4.11 15.33 3.84
N GLU A 211 -3.57 16.53 3.54
CA GLU A 211 -4.40 17.64 3.10
C GLU A 211 -5.15 17.33 1.80
N ALA A 212 -4.46 16.73 0.82
CA ALA A 212 -5.07 16.36 -0.45
C ALA A 212 -6.13 15.27 -0.29
N ALA A 213 -5.89 14.27 0.58
CA ALA A 213 -6.83 13.20 0.87
C ALA A 213 -8.09 13.73 1.57
N GLN A 214 -7.93 14.56 2.60
CA GLN A 214 -9.05 15.18 3.33
C GLN A 214 -9.88 16.11 2.43
N ALA A 215 -9.24 16.90 1.56
CA ALA A 215 -9.94 17.73 0.60
C ALA A 215 -10.74 16.87 -0.42
N ALA A 216 -10.14 15.80 -0.93
CA ALA A 216 -10.82 14.88 -1.85
C ALA A 216 -12.01 14.16 -1.18
N ALA A 217 -11.87 13.76 0.08
CA ALA A 217 -12.95 13.13 0.85
C ALA A 217 -14.11 14.12 1.11
N ALA A 218 -13.81 15.35 1.51
CA ALA A 218 -14.81 16.39 1.78
C ALA A 218 -15.65 16.74 0.54
N GLU A 219 -15.08 16.68 -0.66
CA GLU A 219 -15.76 16.91 -1.91
C GLU A 219 -16.50 15.67 -2.45
N ALA A 220 -16.48 14.55 -1.75
CA ALA A 220 -16.97 13.24 -2.21
C ALA A 220 -16.46 12.89 -3.63
N ALA A 221 -15.20 13.23 -3.89
CA ALA A 221 -14.62 13.21 -5.21
C ALA A 221 -14.53 11.77 -5.74
N GLU A 222 -15.14 11.52 -6.90
CA GLU A 222 -15.00 10.25 -7.61
C GLU A 222 -13.55 9.99 -8.03
N ASN A 223 -12.75 11.05 -8.18
CA ASN A 223 -11.35 11.04 -8.59
C ASN A 223 -10.37 11.14 -7.40
N PHE A 224 -10.69 10.56 -6.24
CA PHE A 224 -9.84 10.59 -5.04
C PHE A 224 -8.38 10.25 -5.35
N SER A 225 -8.15 9.17 -6.10
CA SER A 225 -6.82 8.67 -6.44
C SER A 225 -5.99 9.64 -7.29
N GLU A 226 -6.63 10.39 -8.17
CA GLU A 226 -5.97 11.44 -8.95
C GLU A 226 -5.61 12.65 -8.07
N ARG A 227 -6.53 13.04 -7.21
CA ARG A 227 -6.35 14.20 -6.33
C ARG A 227 -5.21 14.03 -5.34
N ILE A 228 -5.07 12.88 -4.72
CA ILE A 228 -3.96 12.63 -3.79
C ILE A 228 -2.60 12.60 -4.49
N ARG A 229 -2.59 12.49 -5.83
CA ARG A 229 -1.37 12.48 -6.66
C ARG A 229 -1.06 13.81 -7.33
N MET A 230 -1.93 14.79 -7.23
CA MET A 230 -1.67 16.11 -7.79
C MET A 230 -0.41 16.72 -7.16
N ASN A 231 0.55 17.07 -8.01
CA ASN A 231 1.83 17.70 -7.62
C ASN A 231 2.81 16.80 -6.84
N LEU A 232 2.56 15.49 -6.79
CA LEU A 232 3.53 14.57 -6.18
C LEU A 232 4.76 14.38 -7.07
N PRO A 233 5.98 14.32 -6.48
CA PRO A 233 7.20 14.00 -7.21
C PRO A 233 7.15 12.65 -7.91
N GLY A 234 7.79 12.55 -9.07
CA GLY A 234 7.87 11.30 -9.85
C GLY A 234 6.57 10.91 -10.56
N ILE A 235 5.53 11.74 -10.51
CA ILE A 235 4.28 11.52 -11.25
C ILE A 235 4.20 12.50 -12.41
N ASP A 236 4.31 11.95 -13.62
CA ASP A 236 4.11 12.74 -14.84
C ASP A 236 2.64 13.15 -14.97
N GLN A 237 2.36 14.46 -14.94
CA GLN A 237 1.00 15.01 -15.11
C GLN A 237 0.43 14.81 -16.53
N LYS A 238 1.17 14.15 -17.43
CA LYS A 238 0.76 13.93 -18.83
C LYS A 238 -0.24 12.79 -19.03
N VAL A 239 -0.54 11.98 -18.00
CA VAL A 239 -1.47 10.83 -18.10
C VAL A 239 -2.90 11.21 -17.69
N ALA A 240 -3.12 12.42 -17.17
CA ALA A 240 -4.43 12.91 -16.73
C ALA A 240 -5.11 13.81 -17.78
N ARG A 241 -5.14 13.38 -19.07
CA ARG A 241 -5.97 14.05 -20.10
C ARG A 241 -6.66 13.02 -20.97
#